data_edb3391125e5c172264c013dfef2b56f
#
_entry.id   edb3391125e5c172264c013dfef2b56f
#
_cell.length_a   1.000
_cell.length_b   1.000
_cell.length_c   1.000
_cell.angle_alpha   90.00
_cell.angle_beta   90.00
_cell.angle_gamma   90.00
#
_symmetry.space_group_name_H-M   'P 1'
#
loop_
_entity.id
_entity.type
_entity.pdbx_description
1 polymer ?
#
loop_
_entity_poly.entity_id
_entity_poly.type
_entity_poly.pdbx_seq_one_letter_code
_entity_poly.pdbx_strand_id
1 'polypeptide(L)'
;MEKKLIEAEKKARSRDLEAEKERAKADYHGVDQDEVNQAMETLSQATGKDIFIGTKRTPQSRVRFVQTLQENQGYLNKQKYFTGREKVFLHDIVPYIAFSTNCIVLDIKVKNPVPANISEIAKLINSNRTNTSTVINSLVKKGILFKGESGVEDNNAKAYAIFVNPHIIYAGDKDNVNQALQVMFHKAMKMKILKDLPDKLF
;
A
#
# COMPACT_ATOMS: atom_id res chain seq x y z
N MET A 1 61.41 5.76 13.24
CA MET A 1 60.40 6.61 12.53
C MET A 1 59.01 5.95 12.48
N GLU A 2 58.92 4.67 12.14
CA GLU A 2 57.65 3.92 11.98
C GLU A 2 56.73 3.89 13.24
N LYS A 3 57.29 3.70 14.44
CA LYS A 3 56.50 3.74 15.70
C LYS A 3 55.80 5.05 15.96
N LYS A 4 56.42 6.19 15.61
CA LYS A 4 55.83 7.54 15.77
C LYS A 4 54.68 7.75 14.75
N LEU A 5 54.77 7.18 13.56
CA LEU A 5 53.76 7.28 12.52
C LEU A 5 52.47 6.47 12.94
N ILE A 6 52.65 5.25 13.45
CA ILE A 6 51.58 4.41 13.93
C ILE A 6 50.86 5.04 15.14
N GLU A 7 51.61 5.70 16.01
CA GLU A 7 51.02 6.38 17.18
C GLU A 7 50.24 7.65 16.77
N ALA A 8 50.73 8.38 15.77
CA ALA A 8 50.03 9.52 15.20
C ALA A 8 48.76 9.10 14.47
N GLU A 9 48.78 8.00 13.75
CA GLU A 9 47.61 7.43 13.07
C GLU A 9 46.54 6.94 14.06
N LYS A 10 46.92 6.25 15.15
CA LYS A 10 45.99 5.87 16.24
C LYS A 10 45.35 7.10 16.89
N LYS A 11 46.12 8.17 17.14
CA LYS A 11 45.55 9.41 17.72
C LYS A 11 44.65 10.16 16.74
N ALA A 12 44.89 10.10 15.43
CA ALA A 12 44.00 10.67 14.45
C ALA A 12 42.66 9.89 14.39
N ARG A 13 42.69 8.58 14.30
CA ARG A 13 41.49 7.74 14.33
C ARG A 13 40.67 7.90 15.59
N SER A 14 41.32 8.04 16.76
CA SER A 14 40.62 8.29 18.04
C SER A 14 39.88 9.61 18.04
N ARG A 15 40.52 10.69 17.50
CA ARG A 15 39.88 12.00 17.38
C ARG A 15 38.71 12.02 16.40
N ASP A 16 38.85 11.30 15.27
CA ASP A 16 37.79 11.20 14.28
C ASP A 16 36.57 10.44 14.87
N LEU A 17 36.83 9.39 15.62
CA LEU A 17 35.78 8.60 16.29
C LEU A 17 35.06 9.42 17.37
N GLU A 18 35.79 10.22 18.16
CA GLU A 18 35.21 11.13 19.16
C GLU A 18 34.37 12.23 18.49
N ALA A 19 34.86 12.83 17.41
CA ALA A 19 34.12 13.84 16.65
C ALA A 19 32.83 13.26 16.02
N GLU A 20 32.88 12.01 15.56
CA GLU A 20 31.72 11.30 15.01
C GLU A 20 30.69 10.99 16.10
N LYS A 21 31.14 10.57 17.30
CA LYS A 21 30.28 10.37 18.49
C LYS A 21 29.65 11.68 18.97
N GLU A 22 30.37 12.80 18.97
CA GLU A 22 29.81 14.10 19.33
C GLU A 22 28.78 14.59 18.29
N ARG A 23 29.04 14.38 16.99
CA ARG A 23 28.06 14.66 15.93
C ARG A 23 26.80 13.81 16.08
N ALA A 24 26.95 12.52 16.34
CA ALA A 24 25.84 11.62 16.59
C ALA A 24 25.04 12.05 17.83
N LYS A 25 25.71 12.44 18.94
CA LYS A 25 25.03 12.99 20.12
C LYS A 25 24.28 14.30 19.84
N ALA A 26 24.83 15.18 19.00
CA ALA A 26 24.18 16.43 18.60
C ALA A 26 22.93 16.17 17.72
N ASP A 27 23.01 15.20 16.81
CA ASP A 27 21.87 14.76 15.97
C ASP A 27 20.73 14.11 16.80
N TYR A 28 21.05 13.54 17.95
CA TYR A 28 20.08 12.96 18.91
C TYR A 28 19.66 13.92 20.04
N HIS A 29 19.81 15.22 19.84
CA HIS A 29 19.39 16.24 20.83
C HIS A 29 20.01 16.07 22.25
N GLY A 30 21.21 15.53 22.35
CA GLY A 30 21.93 15.35 23.61
C GLY A 30 21.42 14.16 24.47
N VAL A 31 20.60 13.28 23.94
CA VAL A 31 20.13 12.10 24.64
C VAL A 31 21.16 10.97 24.51
N ASP A 32 21.49 10.30 25.62
CA ASP A 32 22.39 9.16 25.61
C ASP A 32 21.72 7.95 24.96
N GLN A 33 22.35 7.41 23.92
CA GLN A 33 21.79 6.31 23.15
C GLN A 33 21.70 5.01 23.97
N ASP A 34 22.59 4.83 24.96
CA ASP A 34 22.58 3.67 25.85
C ASP A 34 21.39 3.73 26.82
N GLU A 35 21.05 4.92 27.35
CA GLU A 35 19.85 5.12 28.18
C GLU A 35 18.56 4.86 27.40
N VAL A 36 18.50 5.28 26.14
CA VAL A 36 17.36 5.01 25.25
C VAL A 36 17.21 3.52 24.98
N ASN A 37 18.30 2.82 24.69
CA ASN A 37 18.29 1.38 24.44
C ASN A 37 17.84 0.59 25.69
N GLN A 38 18.32 0.97 26.90
CA GLN A 38 17.86 0.37 28.14
C GLN A 38 16.37 0.59 28.41
N ALA A 39 15.87 1.81 28.14
CA ALA A 39 14.45 2.11 28.28
C ALA A 39 13.60 1.27 27.29
N MET A 40 14.06 1.11 26.05
CA MET A 40 13.41 0.27 25.06
C MET A 40 13.38 -1.19 25.47
N GLU A 41 14.49 -1.71 25.98
CA GLU A 41 14.57 -3.11 26.44
C GLU A 41 13.62 -3.36 27.62
N THR A 42 13.56 -2.43 28.57
CA THR A 42 12.61 -2.49 29.70
C THR A 42 11.15 -2.49 29.23
N LEU A 43 10.81 -1.62 28.26
CA LEU A 43 9.47 -1.56 27.69
C LEU A 43 9.14 -2.81 26.85
N SER A 44 10.10 -3.36 26.13
CA SER A 44 9.96 -4.59 25.37
C SER A 44 9.67 -5.78 26.30
N GLN A 45 10.41 -5.90 27.39
CA GLN A 45 10.18 -6.91 28.43
C GLN A 45 8.80 -6.75 29.11
N ALA A 46 8.40 -5.51 29.42
CA ALA A 46 7.12 -5.24 30.08
C ALA A 46 5.90 -5.50 29.17
N THR A 47 6.03 -5.27 27.87
CA THR A 47 4.94 -5.42 26.89
C THR A 47 4.93 -6.75 26.14
N GLY A 48 6.04 -7.52 26.19
CA GLY A 48 6.23 -8.73 25.41
C GLY A 48 6.29 -8.50 23.90
N LYS A 49 6.59 -7.26 23.46
CA LYS A 49 6.66 -6.87 22.05
C LYS A 49 8.01 -6.22 21.74
N ASP A 50 8.53 -6.47 20.56
CA ASP A 50 9.68 -5.70 20.06
C ASP A 50 9.28 -4.24 19.87
N ILE A 51 9.90 -3.34 20.64
CA ILE A 51 9.65 -1.91 20.59
C ILE A 51 10.81 -1.24 19.88
N PHE A 52 10.49 -0.32 18.98
CA PHE A 52 11.46 0.55 18.34
C PHE A 52 11.03 2.01 18.48
N ILE A 53 12.01 2.90 18.65
CA ILE A 53 11.76 4.33 18.60
C ILE A 53 11.86 4.79 17.18
N GLY A 54 10.77 5.34 16.67
CA GLY A 54 10.72 5.98 15.36
C GLY A 54 10.23 7.41 15.47
N THR A 55 10.83 8.32 14.70
CA THR A 55 10.30 9.67 14.56
C THR A 55 8.94 9.61 13.89
N LYS A 56 7.91 10.17 14.52
CA LYS A 56 6.61 10.35 13.87
C LYS A 56 6.83 11.25 12.66
N ARG A 57 6.93 10.64 11.50
CA ARG A 57 7.03 11.40 10.24
C ARG A 57 5.73 12.16 10.05
N THR A 58 5.81 13.48 10.11
CA THR A 58 4.75 14.32 9.54
C THR A 58 4.85 14.13 8.03
N PRO A 59 3.83 13.60 7.36
CA PRO A 59 3.91 13.39 5.92
C PRO A 59 4.10 14.74 5.23
N GLN A 60 5.33 15.05 4.84
CA GLN A 60 5.64 16.27 4.07
C GLN A 60 5.17 16.14 2.63
N SER A 61 5.04 14.92 2.15
CA SER A 61 4.60 14.63 0.79
C SER A 61 3.13 14.22 0.76
N ARG A 62 2.35 14.92 -0.09
CA ARG A 62 0.96 14.55 -0.41
C ARG A 62 0.87 13.60 -1.61
N VAL A 63 1.99 12.99 -2.00
CA VAL A 63 2.02 12.02 -3.10
C VAL A 63 1.17 10.81 -2.73
N ARG A 64 0.27 10.45 -3.63
CA ARG A 64 -0.58 9.27 -3.50
C ARG A 64 0.00 8.14 -4.34
N PHE A 65 -0.07 6.94 -3.83
CA PHE A 65 0.40 5.74 -4.52
C PHE A 65 -0.55 4.59 -4.25
N VAL A 66 -0.51 3.61 -5.14
CA VAL A 66 -1.11 2.29 -4.93
C VAL A 66 -0.01 1.25 -4.86
N GLN A 67 -0.27 0.17 -4.14
CA GLN A 67 0.64 -0.95 -4.00
C GLN A 67 0.15 -2.10 -4.88
N THR A 68 1.07 -2.75 -5.58
CA THR A 68 0.82 -4.01 -6.29
C THR A 68 1.63 -5.10 -5.60
N LEU A 69 0.99 -6.19 -5.19
CA LEU A 69 1.68 -7.32 -4.58
C LEU A 69 2.44 -8.08 -5.68
N GLN A 70 3.77 -8.01 -5.63
CA GLN A 70 4.65 -8.49 -6.71
C GLN A 70 4.51 -9.99 -6.93
N GLU A 71 4.52 -10.78 -5.85
CA GLU A 71 4.40 -12.25 -5.93
C GLU A 71 3.04 -12.65 -6.51
N ASN A 72 1.95 -12.00 -6.08
CA ASN A 72 0.62 -12.26 -6.61
C ASN A 72 0.53 -11.92 -8.09
N GLN A 73 1.11 -10.79 -8.51
CA GLN A 73 1.15 -10.40 -9.91
C GLN A 73 1.96 -11.39 -10.76
N GLY A 74 3.11 -11.83 -10.26
CA GLY A 74 3.94 -12.85 -10.88
C GLY A 74 3.19 -14.17 -11.05
N TYR A 75 2.52 -14.64 -10.00
CA TYR A 75 1.69 -15.83 -10.02
C TYR A 75 0.56 -15.74 -11.07
N LEU A 76 -0.23 -14.66 -11.05
CA LEU A 76 -1.34 -14.47 -11.98
C LEU A 76 -0.88 -14.37 -13.44
N ASN A 77 0.30 -13.79 -13.68
CA ASN A 77 0.90 -13.75 -15.01
C ASN A 77 1.31 -15.14 -15.50
N LYS A 78 1.92 -15.97 -14.65
CA LYS A 78 2.26 -17.38 -14.96
C LYS A 78 1.01 -18.19 -15.28
N GLN A 79 -0.09 -17.95 -14.57
CA GLN A 79 -1.40 -18.58 -14.81
C GLN A 79 -2.13 -18.03 -16.05
N LYS A 80 -1.59 -17.03 -16.74
CA LYS A 80 -2.25 -16.31 -17.86
C LYS A 80 -3.68 -15.85 -17.48
N TYR A 81 -3.84 -15.43 -16.19
CA TYR A 81 -5.16 -15.14 -15.65
C TYR A 81 -5.82 -13.92 -16.27
N PHE A 82 -5.02 -12.95 -16.67
CA PHE A 82 -5.50 -11.73 -17.33
C PHE A 82 -5.32 -11.76 -18.84
N THR A 83 -6.32 -11.29 -19.56
CA THR A 83 -6.18 -10.90 -20.97
C THR A 83 -5.43 -9.57 -21.09
N GLY A 84 -4.93 -9.26 -22.30
CA GLY A 84 -4.28 -7.97 -22.54
C GLY A 84 -5.18 -6.76 -22.23
N ARG A 85 -6.46 -6.84 -22.59
CA ARG A 85 -7.45 -5.77 -22.30
C ARG A 85 -7.69 -5.58 -20.81
N GLU A 86 -7.73 -6.67 -20.04
CA GLU A 86 -7.90 -6.60 -18.59
C GLU A 86 -6.68 -5.99 -17.90
N LYS A 87 -5.47 -6.30 -18.37
CA LYS A 87 -4.22 -5.68 -17.86
C LYS A 87 -4.18 -4.18 -18.10
N VAL A 88 -4.52 -3.76 -19.32
CA VAL A 88 -4.61 -2.34 -19.67
C VAL A 88 -5.65 -1.64 -18.79
N PHE A 89 -6.84 -2.20 -18.69
CA PHE A 89 -7.89 -1.65 -17.83
C PHE A 89 -7.43 -1.50 -16.37
N LEU A 90 -6.81 -2.53 -15.79
CA LEU A 90 -6.32 -2.48 -14.41
C LEU A 90 -5.23 -1.41 -14.23
N HIS A 91 -4.41 -1.17 -15.23
CA HIS A 91 -3.42 -0.09 -15.22
C HIS A 91 -4.09 1.30 -15.30
N ASP A 92 -5.05 1.46 -16.20
CA ASP A 92 -5.70 2.74 -16.47
C ASP A 92 -6.57 3.24 -15.30
N ILE A 93 -7.10 2.33 -14.47
CA ILE A 93 -7.88 2.71 -13.28
C ILE A 93 -7.05 3.08 -12.07
N VAL A 94 -5.73 2.81 -12.06
CA VAL A 94 -4.83 3.09 -10.92
C VAL A 94 -4.96 4.52 -10.38
N PRO A 95 -5.01 5.57 -11.22
CA PRO A 95 -5.14 6.96 -10.75
C PRO A 95 -6.45 7.27 -10.03
N TYR A 96 -7.43 6.40 -10.12
CA TYR A 96 -8.80 6.63 -9.63
C TYR A 96 -9.16 5.74 -8.44
N ILE A 97 -8.21 4.99 -7.88
CA ILE A 97 -8.46 4.11 -6.73
C ILE A 97 -8.35 4.93 -5.44
N ALA A 98 -9.44 4.99 -4.68
CA ALA A 98 -9.50 5.73 -3.43
C ALA A 98 -8.76 5.03 -2.30
N PHE A 99 -8.08 5.81 -1.46
CA PHE A 99 -7.34 5.33 -0.30
C PHE A 99 -8.26 4.60 0.70
N SER A 100 -7.79 3.52 1.26
CA SER A 100 -8.45 2.64 2.24
C SER A 100 -9.70 1.90 1.75
N THR A 101 -10.55 2.51 0.93
CA THR A 101 -11.76 1.88 0.41
C THR A 101 -11.55 1.05 -0.84
N ASN A 102 -10.46 1.27 -1.55
CA ASN A 102 -10.13 0.61 -2.83
C ASN A 102 -11.23 0.74 -3.89
N CYS A 103 -12.13 1.72 -3.73
CA CYS A 103 -13.19 2.02 -4.68
C CYS A 103 -12.65 2.87 -5.84
N ILE A 104 -13.15 2.64 -7.05
CA ILE A 104 -12.89 3.52 -8.20
C ILE A 104 -13.79 4.75 -8.06
N VAL A 105 -13.18 5.94 -8.04
CA VAL A 105 -13.86 7.22 -7.75
C VAL A 105 -13.57 8.27 -8.81
N LEU A 106 -14.38 9.31 -8.86
CA LEU A 106 -14.22 10.42 -9.82
C LEU A 106 -12.98 11.26 -9.51
N ASP A 107 -12.74 11.56 -8.24
CA ASP A 107 -11.58 12.33 -7.79
C ASP A 107 -11.08 11.79 -6.43
N ILE A 108 -9.83 11.34 -6.41
CA ILE A 108 -9.16 10.83 -5.20
C ILE A 108 -8.72 11.92 -4.24
N LYS A 109 -8.74 13.20 -4.65
CA LYS A 109 -8.25 14.34 -3.84
C LYS A 109 -9.28 14.84 -2.84
N VAL A 110 -10.56 14.60 -3.08
CA VAL A 110 -11.66 15.00 -2.19
C VAL A 110 -11.70 14.16 -0.93
N LYS A 111 -12.13 14.75 0.18
CA LYS A 111 -12.23 14.06 1.48
C LYS A 111 -13.22 12.90 1.45
N ASN A 112 -14.37 13.10 0.78
CA ASN A 112 -15.41 12.07 0.60
C ASN A 112 -15.57 11.80 -0.90
N PRO A 113 -14.75 10.93 -1.50
CA PRO A 113 -14.75 10.70 -2.92
C PRO A 113 -16.04 9.98 -3.37
N VAL A 114 -16.61 10.45 -4.46
CA VAL A 114 -17.83 9.86 -5.05
C VAL A 114 -17.44 8.66 -5.90
N PRO A 115 -18.04 7.47 -5.66
CA PRO A 115 -17.83 6.31 -6.51
C PRO A 115 -18.18 6.59 -7.96
N ALA A 116 -17.31 6.18 -8.89
CA ALA A 116 -17.55 6.31 -10.31
C ALA A 116 -18.38 5.13 -10.84
N ASN A 117 -19.47 5.40 -11.55
CA ASN A 117 -20.23 4.38 -12.25
C ASN A 117 -19.54 3.95 -13.56
N ILE A 118 -20.02 2.87 -14.20
CA ILE A 118 -19.36 2.30 -15.39
C ILE A 118 -19.23 3.31 -16.55
N SER A 119 -20.20 4.21 -16.72
CA SER A 119 -20.14 5.23 -17.78
C SER A 119 -19.09 6.30 -17.46
N GLU A 120 -18.95 6.66 -16.21
CA GLU A 120 -17.95 7.59 -15.72
C GLU A 120 -16.55 6.96 -15.78
N ILE A 121 -16.40 5.70 -15.36
CA ILE A 121 -15.12 4.97 -15.51
C ILE A 121 -14.70 4.94 -16.98
N ALA A 122 -15.62 4.65 -17.90
CA ALA A 122 -15.31 4.66 -19.32
C ALA A 122 -14.78 6.01 -19.81
N LYS A 123 -15.36 7.12 -19.34
CA LYS A 123 -14.87 8.48 -19.64
C LYS A 123 -13.48 8.73 -19.05
N LEU A 124 -13.26 8.34 -17.78
CA LEU A 124 -11.99 8.53 -17.07
C LEU A 124 -10.82 7.84 -17.79
N ILE A 125 -11.05 6.65 -18.35
CA ILE A 125 -10.01 5.88 -19.07
C ILE A 125 -10.06 6.06 -20.60
N ASN A 126 -10.77 7.04 -21.11
CA ASN A 126 -10.94 7.31 -22.54
C ASN A 126 -11.40 6.08 -23.36
N SER A 127 -12.35 5.31 -22.84
CA SER A 127 -12.90 4.10 -23.43
C SER A 127 -14.40 4.24 -23.68
N ASN A 128 -14.99 3.34 -24.45
CA ASN A 128 -16.43 3.29 -24.57
C ASN A 128 -17.08 2.45 -23.46
N ARG A 129 -18.33 2.79 -23.10
CA ARG A 129 -19.08 2.14 -22.02
C ARG A 129 -19.24 0.64 -22.23
N THR A 130 -19.44 0.18 -23.46
CA THR A 130 -19.68 -1.25 -23.78
C THR A 130 -18.41 -2.08 -23.47
N ASN A 131 -17.25 -1.63 -23.99
CA ASN A 131 -15.98 -2.30 -23.74
C ASN A 131 -15.64 -2.29 -22.25
N THR A 132 -15.79 -1.14 -21.58
CA THR A 132 -15.55 -1.00 -20.14
C THR A 132 -16.45 -1.93 -19.33
N SER A 133 -17.74 -1.99 -19.64
CA SER A 133 -18.68 -2.90 -18.96
C SER A 133 -18.29 -4.37 -19.17
N THR A 134 -17.88 -4.75 -20.37
CA THR A 134 -17.43 -6.12 -20.69
C THR A 134 -16.21 -6.51 -19.86
N VAL A 135 -15.21 -5.63 -19.80
CA VAL A 135 -13.98 -5.87 -19.01
C VAL A 135 -14.28 -5.94 -17.51
N ILE A 136 -15.07 -4.99 -16.99
CA ILE A 136 -15.48 -4.99 -15.57
C ILE A 136 -16.20 -6.28 -15.23
N ASN A 137 -17.18 -6.71 -16.02
CA ASN A 137 -17.93 -7.93 -15.77
C ASN A 137 -17.04 -9.18 -15.82
N SER A 138 -16.05 -9.21 -16.71
CA SER A 138 -15.04 -10.28 -16.78
C SER A 138 -14.20 -10.31 -15.50
N LEU A 139 -13.69 -9.15 -15.06
CA LEU A 139 -12.87 -9.04 -13.85
C LEU A 139 -13.68 -9.34 -12.57
N VAL A 140 -14.97 -9.00 -12.52
CA VAL A 140 -15.87 -9.39 -11.42
C VAL A 140 -16.02 -10.91 -11.37
N LYS A 141 -16.26 -11.58 -12.51
CA LYS A 141 -16.31 -13.06 -12.58
C LYS A 141 -15.01 -13.72 -12.12
N LYS A 142 -13.87 -13.05 -12.33
CA LYS A 142 -12.56 -13.50 -11.88
C LYS A 142 -12.23 -13.14 -10.41
N GLY A 143 -13.13 -12.44 -9.69
CA GLY A 143 -12.90 -12.02 -8.31
C GLY A 143 -11.85 -10.91 -8.14
N ILE A 144 -11.52 -10.22 -9.22
CA ILE A 144 -10.56 -9.09 -9.23
C ILE A 144 -11.26 -7.77 -8.92
N LEU A 145 -12.50 -7.63 -9.34
CA LEU A 145 -13.36 -6.51 -9.01
C LEU A 145 -14.59 -6.99 -8.25
N PHE A 146 -15.12 -6.12 -7.39
CA PHE A 146 -16.40 -6.29 -6.73
C PHE A 146 -17.33 -5.17 -7.16
N LYS A 147 -18.60 -5.50 -7.38
CA LYS A 147 -19.65 -4.59 -7.82
C LYS A 147 -20.67 -4.46 -6.68
N GLY A 148 -20.58 -3.35 -5.95
CA GLY A 148 -21.51 -3.01 -4.89
C GLY A 148 -22.66 -2.15 -5.42
N GLU A 149 -23.87 -2.40 -4.97
CA GLU A 149 -25.01 -1.48 -5.23
C GLU A 149 -24.80 -0.24 -4.36
N SER A 150 -24.67 0.93 -4.98
CA SER A 150 -24.71 2.21 -4.28
C SER A 150 -26.14 2.72 -4.42
N GLY A 151 -26.89 2.68 -3.33
CA GLY A 151 -28.25 3.22 -3.30
C GLY A 151 -28.23 4.74 -3.48
N VAL A 152 -28.60 5.21 -4.66
CA VAL A 152 -29.05 6.59 -4.88
C VAL A 152 -30.55 6.50 -5.11
N GLU A 153 -31.30 7.03 -4.16
CA GLU A 153 -32.77 6.85 -4.06
C GLU A 153 -33.60 7.52 -5.16
N ASP A 154 -33.01 8.37 -6.02
CA ASP A 154 -33.81 9.25 -6.89
C ASP A 154 -33.93 8.86 -8.37
N ASN A 155 -33.32 7.82 -8.84
CA ASN A 155 -33.50 7.33 -10.20
C ASN A 155 -33.45 5.80 -10.24
N ASN A 156 -34.40 5.16 -10.92
CA ASN A 156 -34.48 3.71 -11.19
C ASN A 156 -33.24 3.11 -11.90
N ALA A 157 -32.14 3.84 -12.02
CA ALA A 157 -30.87 3.38 -12.53
C ALA A 157 -30.00 2.88 -11.37
N LYS A 158 -29.83 1.55 -11.26
CA LYS A 158 -28.86 0.96 -10.32
C LYS A 158 -27.49 1.53 -10.56
N ALA A 159 -27.04 2.42 -9.68
CA ALA A 159 -25.65 2.88 -9.66
C ALA A 159 -24.81 1.83 -8.94
N TYR A 160 -23.70 1.44 -9.53
CA TYR A 160 -22.78 0.48 -8.95
C TYR A 160 -21.46 1.14 -8.61
N ALA A 161 -21.01 0.96 -7.38
CA ALA A 161 -19.64 1.24 -6.98
C ALA A 161 -18.75 0.03 -7.32
N ILE A 162 -17.58 0.30 -7.89
CA ILE A 162 -16.63 -0.74 -8.30
C ILE A 162 -15.43 -0.70 -7.37
N PHE A 163 -15.15 -1.82 -6.71
CA PHE A 163 -14.04 -1.99 -5.80
C PHE A 163 -13.00 -2.93 -6.38
N VAL A 164 -11.72 -2.63 -6.15
CA VAL A 164 -10.59 -3.45 -6.61
C VAL A 164 -10.16 -4.40 -5.51
N ASN A 165 -9.84 -5.64 -5.85
CA ASN A 165 -9.34 -6.63 -4.90
C ASN A 165 -7.99 -6.17 -4.32
N PRO A 166 -7.88 -5.97 -2.99
CA PRO A 166 -6.66 -5.47 -2.36
C PRO A 166 -5.48 -6.43 -2.48
N HIS A 167 -5.71 -7.72 -2.70
CA HIS A 167 -4.63 -8.70 -2.97
C HIS A 167 -3.98 -8.52 -4.35
N ILE A 168 -4.53 -7.66 -5.21
CA ILE A 168 -4.02 -7.38 -6.56
C ILE A 168 -3.44 -5.97 -6.62
N ILE A 169 -4.26 -4.97 -6.28
CA ILE A 169 -3.88 -3.55 -6.22
C ILE A 169 -4.52 -2.98 -4.96
N TYR A 170 -3.72 -2.32 -4.13
CA TYR A 170 -4.22 -1.75 -2.89
C TYR A 170 -3.74 -0.31 -2.68
N ALA A 171 -4.68 0.57 -2.38
CA ALA A 171 -4.45 1.95 -1.99
C ALA A 171 -4.75 2.11 -0.49
N GLY A 172 -3.80 1.73 0.37
CA GLY A 172 -4.01 1.79 1.82
C GLY A 172 -2.83 1.25 2.62
N ASP A 173 -3.04 1.12 3.92
CA ASP A 173 -2.11 0.50 4.84
C ASP A 173 -2.28 -1.04 4.76
N LYS A 174 -1.24 -1.73 4.32
CA LYS A 174 -1.24 -3.20 4.13
C LYS A 174 -1.47 -3.97 5.43
N ASP A 175 -1.07 -3.38 6.56
CA ASP A 175 -1.18 -4.00 7.88
C ASP A 175 -2.54 -3.73 8.54
N ASN A 176 -3.37 -2.85 7.92
CA ASN A 176 -4.70 -2.49 8.42
C ASN A 176 -5.71 -2.35 7.26
N VAL A 177 -6.01 -3.49 6.62
CA VAL A 177 -6.98 -3.52 5.52
C VAL A 177 -8.40 -3.31 6.03
N ASN A 178 -9.16 -2.43 5.39
CA ASN A 178 -10.54 -2.12 5.75
C ASN A 178 -11.41 -3.39 5.80
N GLN A 179 -12.11 -3.59 6.92
CA GLN A 179 -12.94 -4.76 7.17
C GLN A 179 -14.03 -4.97 6.10
N ALA A 180 -14.61 -3.89 5.56
CA ALA A 180 -15.59 -4.00 4.49
C ALA A 180 -15.00 -4.64 3.22
N LEU A 181 -13.74 -4.29 2.86
CA LEU A 181 -13.04 -4.93 1.74
C LEU A 181 -12.79 -6.42 2.00
N GLN A 182 -12.41 -6.79 3.23
CA GLN A 182 -12.22 -8.19 3.59
C GLN A 182 -13.49 -8.99 3.36
N VAL A 183 -14.64 -8.49 3.80
CA VAL A 183 -15.94 -9.14 3.60
C VAL A 183 -16.30 -9.23 2.12
N MET A 184 -16.12 -8.14 1.35
CA MET A 184 -16.43 -8.10 -0.09
C MET A 184 -15.66 -9.15 -0.88
N PHE A 185 -14.38 -9.34 -0.58
CA PHE A 185 -13.50 -10.24 -1.34
C PHE A 185 -13.35 -11.64 -0.72
N HIS A 186 -13.90 -11.91 0.46
CA HIS A 186 -13.79 -13.22 1.09
C HIS A 186 -14.20 -14.39 0.19
N LYS A 187 -15.31 -14.27 -0.56
CA LYS A 187 -15.74 -15.29 -1.51
C LYS A 187 -14.79 -15.43 -2.69
N ALA A 188 -14.28 -14.31 -3.20
CA ALA A 188 -13.35 -14.30 -4.32
C ALA A 188 -12.04 -15.03 -3.97
N MET A 189 -11.55 -14.86 -2.75
CA MET A 189 -10.34 -15.54 -2.27
C MET A 189 -10.48 -17.07 -2.12
N LYS A 190 -11.70 -17.63 -2.24
CA LYS A 190 -11.95 -19.08 -2.30
C LYS A 190 -11.93 -19.64 -3.73
N MET A 191 -11.85 -18.78 -4.75
CA MET A 191 -11.80 -19.21 -6.15
C MET A 191 -10.48 -19.93 -6.44
N LYS A 192 -10.53 -20.96 -7.32
CA LYS A 192 -9.42 -21.89 -7.61
C LYS A 192 -8.05 -21.23 -7.79
N ILE A 193 -7.97 -20.10 -8.49
CA ILE A 193 -6.71 -19.41 -8.74
C ILE A 193 -6.37 -18.43 -7.60
N LEU A 194 -7.35 -17.68 -7.07
CA LEU A 194 -7.10 -16.66 -6.06
C LEU A 194 -6.81 -17.27 -4.68
N LYS A 195 -7.30 -18.46 -4.36
CA LYS A 195 -6.99 -19.15 -3.10
C LYS A 195 -5.51 -19.50 -2.97
N ASP A 196 -4.83 -19.69 -4.10
CA ASP A 196 -3.42 -20.11 -4.18
C ASP A 196 -2.48 -18.90 -4.39
N LEU A 197 -2.95 -17.65 -4.18
CA LEU A 197 -2.11 -16.46 -4.20
C LEU A 197 -1.03 -16.56 -3.12
N PRO A 198 0.25 -16.27 -3.45
CA PRO A 198 1.36 -16.33 -2.51
C PRO A 198 1.20 -15.40 -1.30
N ASP A 199 0.81 -14.15 -1.56
CA ASP A 199 0.65 -13.13 -0.53
C ASP A 199 -0.81 -12.88 -0.22
N LYS A 200 -1.16 -12.87 1.08
CA LYS A 200 -2.50 -12.53 1.55
C LYS A 200 -2.42 -11.39 2.54
N LEU A 201 -3.29 -10.40 2.37
CA LEU A 201 -3.38 -9.25 3.26
C LEU A 201 -4.32 -9.54 4.46
N PHE A 202 -5.18 -10.55 4.36
CA PHE A 202 -6.12 -11.00 5.40
C PHE A 202 -6.59 -12.43 5.12
#